data_a1dda8da92e3f18b9669127fd6151965
#
_entry.id   a1dda8da92e3f18b9669127fd6151965
#
_cell.length_a   1.000
_cell.length_b   1.000
_cell.length_c   1.000
_cell.angle_alpha   90.00
_cell.angle_beta   90.00
_cell.angle_gamma   90.00
#
_symmetry.space_group_name_H-M   'P 1'
#
loop_
_entity.id
_entity.type
_entity.pdbx_description
1 polymer ?
#
loop_
_entity_poly.entity_id
_entity_poly.type
_entity_poly.pdbx_seq_one_letter_code
_entity_poly.pdbx_strand_id
1 'polypeptide(L)'
;MLDYLIVGSGLAGISFAEVAIKNNKSILLIDNKSQHSSRVAGGLYNPVILKRFSEVWNAKEQLVLMNDFYDRVEDKLQVKFNFKMPILRKFFSIEEQNNWFAASDKINLEPFLSTKLITKKYTSIDSPYDYGEVLHTGYVNTALLLEKYEQYLLENNLLLEEAFDSKDIEFLDSGIQYKNIQARHIIFAEGFGMHKNPFFNYLPLDGTKGELFIIKAPDLNLDLIVNTSVFILPMGDSLFKVGATYNWHDKTDAPTEEGKQELLDRIKEIITCDFEIVKHFGGVRPTVADRRPLLGTHEVYKSLHILNGLGTRGVMLGPALAQALYDHIENQIPIPQEADIKRFHKRYLKSLISDQPSGRKK
;
A
#
# COMPACT_ATOMS: atom_id res chain seq x y z
N MET A 1 -10.41 11.82 27.18
CA MET A 1 -9.09 11.58 26.54
C MET A 1 -9.22 10.36 25.65
N LEU A 2 -8.87 10.47 24.37
CA LEU A 2 -8.87 9.36 23.41
C LEU A 2 -7.70 8.41 23.68
N ASP A 3 -7.82 7.16 23.22
CA ASP A 3 -6.67 6.25 23.17
C ASP A 3 -5.74 6.65 22.01
N TYR A 4 -6.30 6.90 20.81
CA TYR A 4 -5.51 7.20 19.62
C TYR A 4 -6.04 8.39 18.81
N LEU A 5 -5.15 9.29 18.45
CA LEU A 5 -5.31 10.25 17.36
C LEU A 5 -4.54 9.73 16.16
N ILE A 6 -5.19 9.56 15.00
CA ILE A 6 -4.58 8.97 13.81
C ILE A 6 -4.51 10.05 12.72
N VAL A 7 -3.32 10.31 12.19
CA VAL A 7 -3.09 11.29 11.13
C VAL A 7 -2.95 10.58 9.80
N GLY A 8 -3.94 10.79 8.93
CA GLY A 8 -4.08 10.13 7.62
C GLY A 8 -5.10 9.00 7.60
N SER A 9 -6.02 9.04 6.64
CA SER A 9 -7.08 8.04 6.40
C SER A 9 -6.85 7.15 5.17
N GLY A 10 -5.59 7.01 4.73
CA GLY A 10 -5.19 6.04 3.72
C GLY A 10 -5.21 4.59 4.25
N LEU A 11 -4.72 3.62 3.44
CA LEU A 11 -4.69 2.20 3.84
C LEU A 11 -4.01 1.96 5.19
N ALA A 12 -2.95 2.68 5.53
CA ALA A 12 -2.27 2.55 6.81
C ALA A 12 -3.16 3.02 7.98
N GLY A 13 -3.73 4.22 7.86
CA GLY A 13 -4.56 4.82 8.91
C GLY A 13 -5.83 4.04 9.16
N ILE A 14 -6.58 3.65 8.11
CA ILE A 14 -7.80 2.84 8.31
C ILE A 14 -7.49 1.44 8.84
N SER A 15 -6.32 0.85 8.47
CA SER A 15 -5.93 -0.44 9.03
C SER A 15 -5.68 -0.35 10.53
N PHE A 16 -5.00 0.70 11.00
CA PHE A 16 -4.79 0.90 12.44
C PHE A 16 -6.10 1.26 13.16
N ALA A 17 -6.93 2.12 12.57
CA ALA A 17 -8.23 2.48 13.10
C ALA A 17 -9.11 1.24 13.34
N GLU A 18 -9.17 0.33 12.36
CA GLU A 18 -9.95 -0.90 12.46
C GLU A 18 -9.43 -1.84 13.55
N VAL A 19 -8.11 -1.97 13.68
CA VAL A 19 -7.50 -2.76 14.77
C VAL A 19 -7.83 -2.14 16.14
N ALA A 20 -7.73 -0.82 16.27
CA ALA A 20 -8.04 -0.12 17.50
C ALA A 20 -9.53 -0.26 17.89
N ILE A 21 -10.45 -0.05 16.92
CA ILE A 21 -11.89 -0.22 17.12
C ILE A 21 -12.23 -1.65 17.57
N LYS A 22 -11.65 -2.67 16.90
CA LYS A 22 -11.83 -4.09 17.25
C LYS A 22 -11.47 -4.37 18.71
N ASN A 23 -10.50 -3.62 19.25
CA ASN A 23 -10.04 -3.74 20.63
C ASN A 23 -10.69 -2.71 21.58
N ASN A 24 -11.85 -2.16 21.21
CA ASN A 24 -12.64 -1.22 21.99
C ASN A 24 -11.88 0.06 22.40
N LYS A 25 -10.93 0.51 21.56
CA LYS A 25 -10.20 1.75 21.80
C LYS A 25 -10.93 2.94 21.18
N SER A 26 -10.89 4.05 21.88
CA SER A 26 -11.41 5.33 21.40
C SER A 26 -10.44 5.96 20.42
N ILE A 27 -10.93 6.33 19.24
CA ILE A 27 -10.11 6.87 18.15
C ILE A 27 -10.71 8.16 17.58
N LEU A 28 -9.85 8.96 16.96
CA LEU A 28 -10.24 10.02 16.04
C LEU A 28 -9.21 10.12 14.93
N LEU A 29 -9.65 10.23 13.68
CA LEU A 29 -8.78 10.46 12.53
C LEU A 29 -8.77 11.93 12.13
N ILE A 30 -7.64 12.39 11.59
CA ILE A 30 -7.51 13.70 10.94
C ILE A 30 -6.92 13.48 9.55
N ASP A 31 -7.61 13.98 8.51
CA ASP A 31 -7.13 13.90 7.13
C ASP A 31 -7.68 15.06 6.29
N ASN A 32 -6.83 15.69 5.52
CA ASN A 32 -7.19 16.74 4.57
C ASN A 32 -7.29 16.25 3.11
N LYS A 33 -7.26 14.94 2.90
CA LYS A 33 -7.33 14.29 1.58
C LYS A 33 -6.22 14.71 0.59
N SER A 34 -5.09 15.21 1.10
CA SER A 34 -3.97 15.64 0.26
C SER A 34 -3.15 14.51 -0.34
N GLN A 35 -3.33 13.27 0.15
CA GLN A 35 -2.62 12.08 -0.32
C GLN A 35 -3.58 11.11 -1.02
N HIS A 36 -3.28 10.76 -2.27
CA HIS A 36 -4.21 9.98 -3.11
C HIS A 36 -3.72 8.58 -3.45
N SER A 37 -2.49 8.21 -3.08
CA SER A 37 -1.87 6.95 -3.52
C SER A 37 -2.70 5.69 -3.22
N SER A 38 -3.38 5.66 -2.08
CA SER A 38 -4.25 4.54 -1.71
C SER A 38 -5.53 4.48 -2.57
N ARG A 39 -6.10 5.63 -2.95
CA ARG A 39 -7.33 5.69 -3.77
C ARG A 39 -7.09 5.29 -5.22
N VAL A 40 -5.90 5.60 -5.76
CA VAL A 40 -5.54 5.30 -7.15
C VAL A 40 -4.83 3.96 -7.32
N ALA A 41 -4.49 3.28 -6.24
CA ALA A 41 -3.78 2.00 -6.27
C ALA A 41 -4.49 0.96 -7.15
N GLY A 42 -3.70 0.06 -7.76
CA GLY A 42 -4.24 -1.11 -8.45
C GLY A 42 -4.98 -2.06 -7.52
N GLY A 43 -4.61 -2.03 -6.25
CA GLY A 43 -5.25 -2.83 -5.20
C GLY A 43 -4.86 -4.31 -5.20
N LEU A 44 -3.99 -4.75 -6.11
CA LEU A 44 -3.60 -6.15 -6.22
C LEU A 44 -2.82 -6.62 -4.99
N TYR A 45 -3.10 -7.84 -4.56
CA TYR A 45 -2.27 -8.57 -3.61
C TYR A 45 -1.72 -9.85 -4.25
N ASN A 46 -0.44 -10.08 -4.02
CA ASN A 46 0.33 -11.15 -4.63
C ASN A 46 1.47 -11.56 -3.70
N PRO A 47 1.53 -12.82 -3.25
CA PRO A 47 2.58 -13.32 -2.35
C PRO A 47 3.97 -13.44 -3.00
N VAL A 48 4.08 -13.26 -4.33
CA VAL A 48 5.31 -13.48 -5.08
C VAL A 48 5.76 -12.20 -5.80
N ILE A 49 7.06 -11.91 -5.73
CA ILE A 49 7.71 -10.89 -6.56
C ILE A 49 8.02 -11.51 -7.92
N LEU A 50 7.10 -11.39 -8.88
CA LEU A 50 7.18 -12.09 -10.17
C LEU A 50 8.43 -11.76 -11.00
N LYS A 51 8.99 -10.56 -10.86
CA LYS A 51 10.24 -10.19 -11.56
C LYS A 51 11.46 -11.01 -11.14
N ARG A 52 11.45 -11.58 -9.91
CA ARG A 52 12.60 -12.28 -9.33
C ARG A 52 12.27 -13.70 -8.89
N PHE A 53 11.02 -14.10 -9.03
CA PHE A 53 10.48 -15.34 -8.45
C PHE A 53 10.94 -15.51 -6.99
N SER A 54 10.59 -14.56 -6.16
CA SER A 54 10.89 -14.58 -4.73
C SER A 54 9.65 -14.27 -3.91
N GLU A 55 9.56 -14.88 -2.73
CA GLU A 55 8.47 -14.64 -1.81
C GLU A 55 8.46 -13.18 -1.32
N VAL A 56 7.28 -12.65 -1.11
CA VAL A 56 7.06 -11.40 -0.36
C VAL A 56 7.34 -11.69 1.12
N TRP A 57 8.00 -10.78 1.79
CA TRP A 57 8.29 -10.88 3.22
C TRP A 57 7.04 -11.27 4.03
N ASN A 58 7.12 -12.37 4.80
CA ASN A 58 6.04 -12.93 5.61
C ASN A 58 4.69 -13.09 4.85
N ALA A 59 4.74 -13.52 3.58
CA ALA A 59 3.56 -13.54 2.70
C ALA A 59 2.41 -14.38 3.28
N LYS A 60 2.73 -15.54 3.86
CA LYS A 60 1.73 -16.47 4.38
C LYS A 60 0.92 -15.87 5.54
N GLU A 61 1.62 -15.32 6.54
CA GLU A 61 0.99 -14.69 7.70
C GLU A 61 0.20 -13.45 7.29
N GLN A 62 0.77 -12.65 6.38
CA GLN A 62 0.10 -11.45 5.89
C GLN A 62 -1.19 -11.76 5.14
N LEU A 63 -1.23 -12.81 4.31
CA LEU A 63 -2.44 -13.22 3.61
C LEU A 63 -3.56 -13.67 4.58
N VAL A 64 -3.20 -14.39 5.65
CA VAL A 64 -4.17 -14.81 6.67
C VAL A 64 -4.77 -13.59 7.38
N LEU A 65 -3.92 -12.70 7.89
CA LEU A 65 -4.36 -11.49 8.59
C LEU A 65 -5.14 -10.53 7.69
N MET A 66 -4.70 -10.40 6.43
CA MET A 66 -5.37 -9.57 5.43
C MET A 66 -6.78 -10.08 5.11
N ASN A 67 -6.96 -11.37 4.87
CA ASN A 67 -8.28 -11.94 4.55
C ASN A 67 -9.24 -11.72 5.71
N ASP A 68 -8.84 -12.10 6.93
CA ASP A 68 -9.65 -11.91 8.14
C ASP A 68 -10.00 -10.43 8.39
N PHE A 69 -9.06 -9.53 8.12
CA PHE A 69 -9.28 -8.09 8.22
C PHE A 69 -10.34 -7.59 7.23
N TYR A 70 -10.17 -7.89 5.93
CA TYR A 70 -11.09 -7.38 4.92
C TYR A 70 -12.45 -8.03 4.99
N ASP A 71 -12.56 -9.31 5.34
CA ASP A 71 -13.85 -9.98 5.54
C ASP A 71 -14.65 -9.26 6.65
N ARG A 72 -14.02 -8.91 7.78
CA ARG A 72 -14.69 -8.14 8.84
C ARG A 72 -15.07 -6.72 8.42
N VAL A 73 -14.22 -6.05 7.65
CA VAL A 73 -14.53 -4.68 7.18
C VAL A 73 -15.66 -4.71 6.15
N GLU A 74 -15.71 -5.71 5.25
CA GLU A 74 -16.84 -5.93 4.34
C GLU A 74 -18.15 -6.16 5.10
N ASP A 75 -18.11 -7.00 6.13
CA ASP A 75 -19.27 -7.25 7.00
C ASP A 75 -19.72 -5.99 7.73
N LYS A 76 -18.78 -5.19 8.26
CA LYS A 76 -19.08 -3.91 8.91
C LYS A 76 -19.71 -2.90 7.97
N LEU A 77 -19.16 -2.75 6.78
CA LEU A 77 -19.56 -1.73 5.81
C LEU A 77 -20.72 -2.21 4.90
N GLN A 78 -21.10 -3.50 4.96
CA GLN A 78 -22.11 -4.13 4.10
C GLN A 78 -21.83 -3.89 2.61
N VAL A 79 -20.55 -3.96 2.21
CA VAL A 79 -20.11 -3.75 0.83
C VAL A 79 -18.96 -4.67 0.46
N LYS A 80 -18.99 -5.25 -0.74
CA LYS A 80 -17.95 -6.11 -1.28
C LYS A 80 -16.89 -5.28 -2.01
N PHE A 81 -15.63 -5.38 -1.59
CA PHE A 81 -14.49 -4.72 -2.21
C PHE A 81 -13.23 -5.59 -2.29
N ASN A 82 -13.18 -6.75 -1.60
CA ASN A 82 -12.11 -7.73 -1.68
C ASN A 82 -12.51 -8.89 -2.59
N PHE A 83 -11.78 -9.08 -3.68
CA PHE A 83 -12.07 -10.09 -4.70
C PHE A 83 -10.89 -11.03 -4.85
N LYS A 84 -11.10 -12.31 -4.56
CA LYS A 84 -10.15 -13.37 -4.89
C LYS A 84 -10.17 -13.59 -6.39
N MET A 85 -9.03 -13.43 -7.04
CA MET A 85 -8.92 -13.56 -8.50
C MET A 85 -7.51 -14.06 -8.84
N PRO A 86 -7.38 -15.10 -9.69
CA PRO A 86 -6.08 -15.59 -10.11
C PRO A 86 -5.25 -14.51 -10.83
N ILE A 87 -3.95 -14.50 -10.58
CA ILE A 87 -2.99 -13.73 -11.37
C ILE A 87 -2.25 -14.70 -12.29
N LEU A 88 -2.39 -14.51 -13.59
CA LEU A 88 -1.62 -15.22 -14.60
C LEU A 88 -0.37 -14.43 -14.99
N ARG A 89 0.80 -15.01 -14.77
CA ARG A 89 2.05 -14.50 -15.32
C ARG A 89 2.14 -14.96 -16.77
N LYS A 90 2.01 -14.05 -17.74
CA LYS A 90 2.28 -14.33 -19.15
C LYS A 90 3.79 -14.46 -19.35
N PHE A 91 4.22 -15.58 -19.88
CA PHE A 91 5.64 -15.81 -20.17
C PHE A 91 6.05 -15.17 -21.50
N PHE A 92 7.29 -14.71 -21.56
CA PHE A 92 7.90 -14.13 -22.76
C PHE A 92 8.86 -15.07 -23.46
N SER A 93 9.25 -16.20 -22.82
CA SER A 93 10.17 -17.17 -23.37
C SER A 93 10.06 -18.54 -22.67
N ILE A 94 10.60 -19.56 -23.30
CA ILE A 94 10.80 -20.90 -22.68
C ILE A 94 11.74 -20.82 -21.47
N GLU A 95 12.72 -19.93 -21.50
CA GLU A 95 13.61 -19.71 -20.36
C GLU A 95 12.83 -19.22 -19.13
N GLU A 96 11.90 -18.29 -19.32
CA GLU A 96 11.04 -17.82 -18.21
C GLU A 96 10.14 -18.93 -17.68
N GLN A 97 9.59 -19.79 -18.54
CA GLN A 97 8.86 -20.99 -18.09
C GLN A 97 9.74 -21.91 -17.23
N ASN A 98 10.96 -22.20 -17.69
CA ASN A 98 11.90 -23.05 -16.95
C ASN A 98 12.25 -22.42 -15.60
N ASN A 99 12.47 -21.11 -15.55
CA ASN A 99 12.70 -20.36 -14.31
C ASN A 99 11.48 -20.39 -13.37
N TRP A 100 10.26 -20.39 -13.93
CA TRP A 100 9.03 -20.56 -13.17
C TRP A 100 8.97 -21.93 -12.50
N PHE A 101 9.23 -23.04 -13.23
CA PHE A 101 9.23 -24.37 -12.67
C PHE A 101 10.32 -24.54 -11.60
N ALA A 102 11.52 -24.06 -11.86
CA ALA A 102 12.59 -24.05 -10.86
C ALA A 102 12.25 -23.24 -9.62
N ALA A 103 11.42 -22.19 -9.77
CA ALA A 103 10.94 -21.41 -8.65
C ALA A 103 9.81 -22.12 -7.88
N SER A 104 8.88 -22.77 -8.57
CA SER A 104 7.76 -23.48 -7.95
C SER A 104 8.19 -24.68 -7.09
N ASP A 105 9.40 -25.22 -7.32
CA ASP A 105 10.00 -26.28 -6.50
C ASP A 105 10.62 -25.76 -5.19
N LYS A 106 10.73 -24.44 -5.01
CA LYS A 106 11.28 -23.88 -3.77
C LYS A 106 10.24 -23.94 -2.66
N ILE A 107 10.61 -24.45 -1.50
CA ILE A 107 9.73 -24.70 -0.34
C ILE A 107 8.90 -23.47 0.11
N ASN A 108 9.43 -22.27 -0.09
CA ASN A 108 8.75 -21.02 0.24
C ASN A 108 7.91 -20.43 -0.92
N LEU A 109 7.99 -20.98 -2.11
CA LEU A 109 7.21 -20.56 -3.28
C LEU A 109 6.21 -21.61 -3.75
N GLU A 110 6.43 -22.88 -3.41
CA GLU A 110 5.56 -24.01 -3.73
C GLU A 110 4.08 -23.74 -3.36
N PRO A 111 3.74 -23.11 -2.22
CA PRO A 111 2.35 -22.80 -1.91
C PRO A 111 1.72 -21.72 -2.81
N PHE A 112 2.54 -20.98 -3.54
CA PHE A 112 2.11 -19.78 -4.26
C PHE A 112 2.22 -19.88 -5.79
N LEU A 113 2.99 -20.83 -6.30
CA LEU A 113 3.20 -20.99 -7.76
C LEU A 113 2.65 -22.34 -8.21
N SER A 114 1.68 -22.31 -9.13
CA SER A 114 1.16 -23.52 -9.75
C SER A 114 2.23 -24.15 -10.63
N THR A 115 2.42 -25.47 -10.49
CA THR A 115 3.28 -26.28 -11.39
C THR A 115 2.59 -26.62 -12.70
N LYS A 116 1.29 -26.26 -12.86
CA LYS A 116 0.52 -26.49 -14.08
C LYS A 116 0.48 -25.22 -14.91
N LEU A 117 0.90 -25.30 -16.16
CA LEU A 117 0.74 -24.22 -17.12
C LEU A 117 -0.73 -24.03 -17.49
N ILE A 118 -1.12 -22.78 -17.65
CA ILE A 118 -2.40 -22.41 -18.23
C ILE A 118 -2.19 -22.21 -19.73
N THR A 119 -2.71 -23.14 -20.53
CA THR A 119 -2.61 -23.14 -21.98
C THR A 119 -3.80 -22.48 -22.68
N LYS A 120 -4.80 -22.03 -21.90
CA LYS A 120 -5.96 -21.28 -22.42
C LYS A 120 -5.48 -20.05 -23.18
N LYS A 121 -5.90 -19.91 -24.43
CA LYS A 121 -5.62 -18.72 -25.23
C LYS A 121 -6.75 -17.71 -25.06
N TYR A 122 -6.38 -16.48 -24.77
CA TYR A 122 -7.29 -15.34 -24.72
C TYR A 122 -7.23 -14.62 -26.07
N THR A 123 -8.38 -14.42 -26.71
CA THR A 123 -8.47 -13.98 -28.12
C THR A 123 -7.67 -12.71 -28.41
N SER A 124 -7.60 -11.80 -27.47
CA SER A 124 -6.95 -10.49 -27.65
C SER A 124 -5.64 -10.36 -26.87
N ILE A 125 -5.01 -11.48 -26.48
CA ILE A 125 -3.68 -11.48 -25.84
C ILE A 125 -2.74 -12.44 -26.57
N ASP A 126 -1.66 -11.90 -27.10
CA ASP A 126 -0.59 -12.72 -27.68
C ASP A 126 0.19 -13.43 -26.56
N SER A 127 0.11 -14.77 -26.50
CA SER A 127 0.74 -15.58 -25.45
C SER A 127 1.33 -16.89 -26.00
N PRO A 128 2.40 -16.82 -26.78
CA PRO A 128 3.00 -18.00 -27.42
C PRO A 128 3.59 -19.00 -26.42
N TYR A 129 3.94 -18.54 -25.20
CA TYR A 129 4.59 -19.35 -24.17
C TYR A 129 3.70 -19.66 -22.97
N ASP A 130 2.36 -19.57 -23.12
CA ASP A 130 1.39 -19.86 -22.05
C ASP A 130 1.55 -18.98 -20.79
N TYR A 131 0.95 -19.44 -19.67
CA TYR A 131 0.92 -18.68 -18.41
C TYR A 131 1.24 -19.57 -17.22
N GLY A 132 1.89 -18.98 -16.21
CA GLY A 132 1.98 -19.52 -14.85
C GLY A 132 0.93 -18.88 -13.95
N GLU A 133 0.21 -19.67 -13.17
CA GLU A 133 -0.79 -19.18 -12.23
C GLU A 133 -0.16 -18.94 -10.85
N VAL A 134 -0.36 -17.74 -10.31
CA VAL A 134 -0.03 -17.40 -8.93
C VAL A 134 -1.24 -17.62 -8.05
N LEU A 135 -1.08 -18.46 -7.03
CA LEU A 135 -2.14 -18.83 -6.09
C LEU A 135 -2.27 -17.79 -4.97
N HIS A 136 -3.43 -17.79 -4.30
CA HIS A 136 -3.73 -16.89 -3.17
C HIS A 136 -3.61 -15.40 -3.53
N THR A 137 -4.08 -15.04 -4.72
CA THR A 137 -4.05 -13.68 -5.26
C THR A 137 -5.46 -13.10 -5.39
N GLY A 138 -5.48 -11.80 -5.64
CA GLY A 138 -6.71 -11.05 -5.88
C GLY A 138 -6.46 -9.55 -5.87
N TYR A 139 -7.53 -8.80 -5.66
CA TYR A 139 -7.44 -7.36 -5.49
C TYR A 139 -8.49 -6.83 -4.51
N VAL A 140 -8.17 -5.72 -3.90
CA VAL A 140 -9.10 -4.89 -3.14
C VAL A 140 -9.43 -3.66 -3.98
N ASN A 141 -10.69 -3.37 -4.18
CA ASN A 141 -11.10 -2.07 -4.73
C ASN A 141 -10.86 -0.99 -3.67
N THR A 142 -9.64 -0.48 -3.65
CA THR A 142 -9.19 0.47 -2.63
C THR A 142 -9.93 1.80 -2.67
N ALA A 143 -10.40 2.22 -3.83
CA ALA A 143 -11.20 3.44 -3.95
C ALA A 143 -12.54 3.27 -3.23
N LEU A 144 -13.25 2.16 -3.49
CA LEU A 144 -14.53 1.84 -2.85
C LEU A 144 -14.36 1.61 -1.33
N LEU A 145 -13.33 0.86 -0.93
CA LEU A 145 -13.02 0.65 0.48
C LEU A 145 -12.85 1.99 1.21
N LEU A 146 -11.98 2.87 0.70
CA LEU A 146 -11.69 4.15 1.34
C LEU A 146 -12.90 5.10 1.34
N GLU A 147 -13.70 5.10 0.28
CA GLU A 147 -14.95 5.87 0.22
C GLU A 147 -15.94 5.42 1.29
N LYS A 148 -16.20 4.11 1.39
CA LYS A 148 -17.15 3.56 2.35
C LYS A 148 -16.67 3.64 3.79
N TYR A 149 -15.37 3.44 4.00
CA TYR A 149 -14.80 3.58 5.35
C TYR A 149 -14.81 5.04 5.81
N GLU A 150 -14.52 6.00 4.92
CA GLU A 150 -14.65 7.43 5.21
C GLU A 150 -16.08 7.82 5.57
N GLN A 151 -17.08 7.33 4.80
CA GLN A 151 -18.48 7.51 5.13
C GLN A 151 -18.80 7.00 6.54
N TYR A 152 -18.36 5.77 6.86
CA TYR A 152 -18.53 5.20 8.20
C TYR A 152 -17.89 6.07 9.30
N LEU A 153 -16.67 6.58 9.07
CA LEU A 153 -15.98 7.43 10.04
C LEU A 153 -16.73 8.76 10.28
N LEU A 154 -17.25 9.39 9.23
CA LEU A 154 -18.03 10.64 9.30
C LEU A 154 -19.35 10.42 10.02
N GLU A 155 -20.09 9.38 9.71
CA GLU A 155 -21.38 9.05 10.34
C GLU A 155 -21.23 8.77 11.85
N ASN A 156 -20.05 8.31 12.29
CA ASN A 156 -19.75 8.04 13.68
C ASN A 156 -18.95 9.16 14.39
N ASN A 157 -18.74 10.32 13.74
CA ASN A 157 -17.93 11.44 14.24
C ASN A 157 -16.49 11.05 14.60
N LEU A 158 -15.89 10.15 13.81
CA LEU A 158 -14.53 9.63 13.98
C LEU A 158 -13.51 10.22 12.99
N LEU A 159 -13.90 11.20 12.16
CA LEU A 159 -13.03 11.86 11.19
C LEU A 159 -13.19 13.38 11.27
N LEU A 160 -12.06 14.06 11.38
CA LEU A 160 -11.95 15.50 11.16
C LEU A 160 -11.31 15.75 9.80
N GLU A 161 -12.04 16.41 8.90
CA GLU A 161 -11.56 16.76 7.56
C GLU A 161 -10.77 18.07 7.63
N GLU A 162 -9.57 18.03 8.18
CA GLU A 162 -8.68 19.18 8.28
C GLU A 162 -7.20 18.82 8.09
N ALA A 163 -6.37 19.82 7.81
CA ALA A 163 -4.92 19.64 7.79
C ALA A 163 -4.39 19.53 9.23
N PHE A 164 -3.62 18.48 9.49
CA PHE A 164 -2.89 18.35 10.74
C PHE A 164 -1.67 19.26 10.75
N ASP A 165 -1.51 20.10 11.80
CA ASP A 165 -0.31 20.89 12.02
C ASP A 165 0.41 20.40 13.29
N SER A 166 1.61 19.90 13.14
CA SER A 166 2.43 19.39 14.26
C SER A 166 2.77 20.47 15.30
N LYS A 167 2.66 21.75 14.97
CA LYS A 167 2.90 22.86 15.91
C LYS A 167 1.83 22.99 16.98
N ASP A 168 0.64 22.42 16.71
CA ASP A 168 -0.49 22.44 17.64
C ASP A 168 -0.43 21.28 18.67
N ILE A 169 0.67 20.51 18.69
CA ILE A 169 0.88 19.43 19.66
C ILE A 169 1.52 20.01 20.92
N GLU A 170 0.86 19.74 22.06
CA GLU A 170 1.42 19.91 23.39
C GLU A 170 1.65 18.53 24.02
N PHE A 171 2.83 18.31 24.60
CA PHE A 171 3.16 17.05 25.28
C PHE A 171 2.73 17.13 26.74
N LEU A 172 1.97 16.11 27.17
CA LEU A 172 1.48 15.95 28.53
C LEU A 172 2.17 14.74 29.21
N ASP A 173 2.11 14.63 30.51
CA ASP A 173 2.64 13.47 31.24
C ASP A 173 1.95 12.16 30.84
N SER A 174 0.67 12.21 30.47
CA SER A 174 -0.14 11.04 30.12
C SER A 174 -0.47 10.90 28.63
N GLY A 175 0.19 11.65 27.75
CA GLY A 175 -0.10 11.63 26.31
C GLY A 175 0.18 12.96 25.62
N ILE A 176 -0.76 13.41 24.80
CA ILE A 176 -0.67 14.67 24.05
C ILE A 176 -1.99 15.44 24.10
N GLN A 177 -1.89 16.74 23.88
CA GLN A 177 -3.01 17.58 23.50
C GLN A 177 -2.75 18.14 22.10
N TYR A 178 -3.74 18.01 21.22
CA TYR A 178 -3.78 18.62 19.90
C TYR A 178 -5.01 19.52 19.83
N LYS A 179 -4.82 20.83 19.81
CA LYS A 179 -5.90 21.82 19.95
C LYS A 179 -6.76 21.51 21.19
N ASN A 180 -8.03 21.17 21.01
CA ASN A 180 -8.97 20.78 22.07
C ASN A 180 -9.10 19.25 22.29
N ILE A 181 -8.28 18.45 21.60
CA ILE A 181 -8.32 16.99 21.63
C ILE A 181 -7.18 16.48 22.51
N GLN A 182 -7.50 15.65 23.49
CA GLN A 182 -6.51 14.92 24.27
C GLN A 182 -6.48 13.45 23.86
N ALA A 183 -5.28 12.91 23.60
CA ALA A 183 -5.07 11.51 23.26
C ALA A 183 -3.84 10.94 23.97
N ARG A 184 -3.85 9.63 24.23
CA ARG A 184 -2.69 8.93 24.79
C ARG A 184 -1.58 8.80 23.77
N HIS A 185 -1.96 8.56 22.52
CA HIS A 185 -1.03 8.27 21.42
C HIS A 185 -1.44 8.97 20.13
N ILE A 186 -0.45 9.37 19.31
CA ILE A 186 -0.65 9.75 17.91
C ILE A 186 -0.05 8.68 17.02
N ILE A 187 -0.79 8.28 15.98
CA ILE A 187 -0.32 7.40 14.90
C ILE A 187 -0.19 8.20 13.62
N PHE A 188 1.03 8.38 13.12
CA PHE A 188 1.29 9.05 11.85
C PHE A 188 1.24 8.04 10.70
N ALA A 189 0.20 8.16 9.86
CA ALA A 189 -0.08 7.32 8.70
C ALA A 189 -0.18 8.14 7.40
N GLU A 190 0.67 9.14 7.27
CA GLU A 190 0.59 10.26 6.33
C GLU A 190 1.03 9.91 4.89
N GLY A 191 1.41 8.67 4.63
CA GLY A 191 1.92 8.28 3.32
C GLY A 191 3.14 9.12 2.90
N PHE A 192 3.15 9.62 1.65
CA PHE A 192 4.24 10.47 1.18
C PHE A 192 4.29 11.84 1.90
N GLY A 193 3.19 12.28 2.50
CA GLY A 193 3.13 13.51 3.31
C GLY A 193 4.08 13.55 4.52
N MET A 194 4.58 12.40 4.97
CA MET A 194 5.54 12.26 6.07
C MET A 194 6.78 13.18 5.95
N HIS A 195 7.17 13.59 4.75
CA HIS A 195 8.28 14.53 4.55
C HIS A 195 8.11 15.87 5.25
N LYS A 196 6.86 16.26 5.54
CA LYS A 196 6.53 17.49 6.28
C LYS A 196 6.44 17.27 7.80
N ASN A 197 6.51 16.03 8.26
CA ASN A 197 6.40 15.67 9.66
C ASN A 197 7.76 15.89 10.36
N PRO A 198 7.88 16.82 11.32
CA PRO A 198 9.17 17.13 11.96
C PRO A 198 9.72 15.99 12.82
N PHE A 199 8.86 15.06 13.25
CA PHE A 199 9.25 13.95 14.11
C PHE A 199 9.83 12.76 13.36
N PHE A 200 9.42 12.57 12.09
CA PHE A 200 9.75 11.37 11.31
C PHE A 200 10.36 11.64 9.93
N ASN A 201 10.58 12.92 9.55
CA ASN A 201 11.14 13.29 8.24
C ASN A 201 12.60 12.81 8.02
N TYR A 202 13.31 12.40 9.07
CA TYR A 202 14.63 11.79 8.97
C TYR A 202 14.61 10.38 8.37
N LEU A 203 13.43 9.72 8.35
CA LEU A 203 13.29 8.38 7.80
C LEU A 203 13.39 8.39 6.26
N PRO A 204 14.02 7.38 5.64
CA PRO A 204 14.36 7.38 4.22
C PRO A 204 13.17 6.96 3.34
N LEU A 205 12.12 7.78 3.32
CA LEU A 205 10.96 7.59 2.45
C LEU A 205 11.21 8.33 1.12
N ASP A 206 11.55 7.60 0.06
CA ASP A 206 11.88 8.21 -1.22
C ASP A 206 10.66 8.57 -2.07
N GLY A 207 9.59 7.79 -1.94
CA GLY A 207 8.43 7.86 -2.82
C GLY A 207 8.71 7.36 -4.24
N THR A 208 7.71 6.77 -4.86
CA THR A 208 7.78 6.34 -6.26
C THR A 208 6.47 6.61 -6.95
N LYS A 209 6.46 7.50 -7.93
CA LYS A 209 5.27 7.77 -8.73
C LYS A 209 4.92 6.57 -9.59
N GLY A 210 3.64 6.26 -9.68
CA GLY A 210 3.09 5.28 -10.60
C GLY A 210 1.84 5.81 -11.26
N GLU A 211 1.78 5.63 -12.57
CA GLU A 211 0.63 6.03 -13.37
C GLU A 211 -0.11 4.80 -13.88
N LEU A 212 -1.42 4.92 -14.01
CA LEU A 212 -2.33 3.85 -14.40
C LEU A 212 -3.39 4.37 -15.37
N PHE A 213 -3.91 3.45 -16.21
CA PHE A 213 -5.09 3.70 -17.02
C PHE A 213 -6.32 2.95 -16.50
N ILE A 214 -7.49 3.50 -16.81
CA ILE A 214 -8.69 2.72 -17.06
C ILE A 214 -8.88 2.76 -18.56
N ILE A 215 -8.92 1.58 -19.18
CA ILE A 215 -9.21 1.42 -20.63
C ILE A 215 -10.57 0.72 -20.80
N LYS A 216 -11.23 1.00 -21.93
CA LYS A 216 -12.38 0.26 -22.41
C LYS A 216 -11.94 -0.55 -23.61
N ALA A 217 -12.10 -1.87 -23.54
CA ALA A 217 -11.69 -2.82 -24.58
C ALA A 217 -12.75 -3.91 -24.75
N PRO A 218 -13.78 -3.69 -25.56
CA PRO A 218 -14.92 -4.63 -25.70
C PRO A 218 -14.53 -6.04 -26.18
N ASP A 219 -13.47 -6.13 -27.00
CA ASP A 219 -13.01 -7.40 -27.56
C ASP A 219 -11.98 -8.12 -26.66
N LEU A 220 -11.60 -7.51 -25.53
CA LEU A 220 -10.71 -8.14 -24.53
C LEU A 220 -11.54 -8.98 -23.55
N ASN A 221 -11.72 -10.26 -23.88
CA ASN A 221 -12.46 -11.20 -23.04
C ASN A 221 -11.54 -11.78 -21.94
N LEU A 222 -11.36 -11.03 -20.86
CA LEU A 222 -10.49 -11.39 -19.75
C LEU A 222 -11.28 -11.35 -18.43
N ASP A 223 -11.30 -12.49 -17.74
CA ASP A 223 -12.02 -12.73 -16.48
C ASP A 223 -11.10 -12.87 -15.25
N LEU A 224 -9.81 -12.62 -15.43
CA LEU A 224 -8.77 -12.74 -14.41
C LEU A 224 -7.67 -11.69 -14.63
N ILE A 225 -6.73 -11.63 -13.69
CA ILE A 225 -5.63 -10.66 -13.78
C ILE A 225 -4.49 -11.25 -14.63
N VAL A 226 -4.07 -10.54 -15.67
CA VAL A 226 -2.84 -10.86 -16.41
C VAL A 226 -1.73 -9.94 -15.94
N ASN A 227 -0.57 -10.53 -15.60
CA ASN A 227 0.63 -9.80 -15.21
C ASN A 227 1.76 -10.03 -16.21
N THR A 228 2.33 -8.92 -16.65
CA THR A 228 3.47 -8.86 -17.58
C THR A 228 4.46 -7.80 -17.09
N SER A 229 4.88 -6.88 -17.97
CA SER A 229 5.52 -5.61 -17.62
C SER A 229 4.55 -4.64 -16.92
N VAL A 230 3.24 -4.80 -17.18
CA VAL A 230 2.11 -4.18 -16.49
C VAL A 230 1.13 -5.26 -16.03
N PHE A 231 0.20 -4.91 -15.16
CA PHE A 231 -0.98 -5.75 -14.89
C PHE A 231 -2.17 -5.25 -15.70
N ILE A 232 -3.06 -6.18 -16.05
CA ILE A 232 -4.38 -5.90 -16.64
C ILE A 232 -5.39 -6.53 -15.69
N LEU A 233 -6.21 -5.69 -15.05
CA LEU A 233 -7.23 -6.07 -14.07
C LEU A 233 -8.62 -5.80 -14.64
N PRO A 234 -9.47 -6.81 -14.87
CA PRO A 234 -10.86 -6.61 -15.28
C PRO A 234 -11.68 -5.92 -14.16
N MET A 235 -12.51 -4.95 -14.55
CA MET A 235 -13.37 -4.18 -13.64
C MET A 235 -14.86 -4.38 -13.92
N GLY A 236 -15.23 -5.20 -14.90
CA GLY A 236 -16.58 -5.31 -15.45
C GLY A 236 -16.84 -4.32 -16.59
N ASP A 237 -17.92 -4.53 -17.33
CA ASP A 237 -18.40 -3.65 -18.42
C ASP A 237 -17.33 -3.32 -19.49
N SER A 238 -16.49 -4.30 -19.82
CA SER A 238 -15.34 -4.14 -20.72
C SER A 238 -14.31 -3.08 -20.28
N LEU A 239 -14.32 -2.72 -19.00
CA LEU A 239 -13.33 -1.82 -18.41
C LEU A 239 -12.20 -2.61 -17.76
N PHE A 240 -10.98 -2.11 -17.95
CA PHE A 240 -9.77 -2.73 -17.38
C PHE A 240 -8.89 -1.65 -16.76
N LYS A 241 -8.41 -1.91 -15.52
CA LYS A 241 -7.35 -1.10 -14.92
C LYS A 241 -6.01 -1.66 -15.35
N VAL A 242 -5.15 -0.81 -15.90
CA VAL A 242 -3.82 -1.20 -16.41
C VAL A 242 -2.73 -0.36 -15.77
N GLY A 243 -1.68 -0.98 -15.32
CA GLY A 243 -0.57 -0.29 -14.66
C GLY A 243 0.59 -1.21 -14.27
N ALA A 244 1.64 -0.63 -13.79
CA ALA A 244 1.85 0.79 -13.58
C ALA A 244 3.27 1.19 -13.98
N THR A 245 3.45 2.48 -14.23
CA THR A 245 4.80 3.04 -14.38
C THR A 245 5.55 3.12 -13.06
N TYR A 246 6.87 3.37 -13.14
CA TYR A 246 7.75 3.57 -11.98
C TYR A 246 8.69 4.75 -12.24
N ASN A 247 8.33 5.93 -11.73
CA ASN A 247 9.16 7.11 -11.80
C ASN A 247 9.69 7.49 -10.39
N TRP A 248 11.01 7.56 -10.26
CA TRP A 248 11.70 7.87 -8.99
C TRP A 248 12.00 9.37 -8.83
N HIS A 249 11.78 10.18 -9.85
CA HIS A 249 12.14 11.60 -9.85
C HIS A 249 10.92 12.49 -9.63
N ASP A 250 9.84 12.22 -10.33
CA ASP A 250 8.59 12.96 -10.17
C ASP A 250 7.86 12.53 -8.88
N LYS A 251 7.52 13.50 -8.05
CA LYS A 251 6.83 13.34 -6.77
C LYS A 251 5.43 13.97 -6.78
N THR A 252 4.93 14.30 -7.96
CA THR A 252 3.55 14.79 -8.15
C THR A 252 2.60 13.64 -8.41
N ASP A 253 1.31 13.84 -8.16
CA ASP A 253 0.25 12.89 -8.48
C ASP A 253 -0.40 13.14 -9.84
N ALA A 254 -0.04 14.23 -10.52
CA ALA A 254 -0.54 14.56 -11.85
C ALA A 254 0.00 13.55 -12.90
N PRO A 255 -0.85 13.00 -13.78
CA PRO A 255 -0.38 12.17 -14.88
C PRO A 255 0.49 12.94 -15.87
N THR A 256 1.43 12.25 -16.54
CA THR A 256 2.39 12.84 -17.49
C THR A 256 2.25 12.23 -18.88
N GLU A 257 2.68 12.96 -19.92
CA GLU A 257 2.67 12.43 -21.27
C GLU A 257 3.70 11.29 -21.44
N GLU A 258 4.86 11.36 -20.75
CA GLU A 258 5.86 10.30 -20.73
C GLU A 258 5.28 9.02 -20.09
N GLY A 259 4.59 9.14 -18.97
CA GLY A 259 3.94 8.00 -18.30
C GLY A 259 2.83 7.39 -19.16
N LYS A 260 2.07 8.23 -19.86
CA LYS A 260 1.07 7.78 -20.82
C LYS A 260 1.68 6.98 -21.98
N GLN A 261 2.75 7.50 -22.58
CA GLN A 261 3.41 6.82 -23.68
C GLN A 261 4.02 5.48 -23.24
N GLU A 262 4.68 5.45 -22.06
CA GLU A 262 5.22 4.23 -21.47
C GLU A 262 4.13 3.15 -21.30
N LEU A 263 2.95 3.53 -20.77
CA LEU A 263 1.84 2.59 -20.59
C LEU A 263 1.28 2.12 -21.94
N LEU A 264 1.12 3.01 -22.92
CA LEU A 264 0.64 2.68 -24.25
C LEU A 264 1.56 1.67 -24.95
N ASP A 265 2.86 1.88 -24.88
CA ASP A 265 3.84 0.98 -25.51
C ASP A 265 3.78 -0.41 -24.87
N ARG A 266 3.72 -0.48 -23.54
CA ARG A 266 3.61 -1.74 -22.82
C ARG A 266 2.29 -2.48 -23.05
N ILE A 267 1.17 -1.77 -23.19
CA ILE A 267 -0.14 -2.37 -23.47
C ILE A 267 -0.15 -2.99 -24.87
N LYS A 268 0.37 -2.27 -25.87
CA LYS A 268 0.42 -2.74 -27.27
C LYS A 268 1.27 -3.99 -27.46
N GLU A 269 2.22 -4.26 -26.57
CA GLU A 269 2.98 -5.53 -26.58
C GLU A 269 2.16 -6.73 -26.09
N ILE A 270 0.99 -6.50 -25.48
CA ILE A 270 0.21 -7.53 -24.79
C ILE A 270 -1.15 -7.71 -25.43
N ILE A 271 -1.86 -6.61 -25.69
CA ILE A 271 -3.23 -6.60 -26.21
C ILE A 271 -3.18 -6.39 -27.71
N THR A 272 -3.90 -7.25 -28.44
CA THR A 272 -3.99 -7.20 -29.91
C THR A 272 -5.30 -6.59 -30.44
N CYS A 273 -6.25 -6.29 -29.55
CA CYS A 273 -7.49 -5.59 -29.90
C CYS A 273 -7.39 -4.07 -29.68
N ASP A 274 -8.34 -3.34 -30.26
CA ASP A 274 -8.51 -1.91 -30.02
C ASP A 274 -8.97 -1.62 -28.59
N PHE A 275 -8.59 -0.47 -28.07
CA PHE A 275 -9.04 0.04 -26.78
C PHE A 275 -9.06 1.56 -26.75
N GLU A 276 -9.87 2.11 -25.86
CA GLU A 276 -9.98 3.53 -25.56
C GLU A 276 -9.47 3.81 -24.13
N ILE A 277 -8.69 4.88 -23.94
CA ILE A 277 -8.29 5.34 -22.61
C ILE A 277 -9.46 6.15 -22.03
N VAL A 278 -10.12 5.61 -21.01
CA VAL A 278 -11.22 6.27 -20.30
C VAL A 278 -10.69 7.21 -19.23
N LYS A 279 -9.60 6.83 -18.54
CA LYS A 279 -9.00 7.62 -17.46
C LYS A 279 -7.50 7.38 -17.38
N HIS A 280 -6.75 8.45 -17.12
CA HIS A 280 -5.33 8.42 -16.78
C HIS A 280 -5.13 9.12 -15.44
N PHE A 281 -4.42 8.48 -14.53
CA PHE A 281 -4.18 9.01 -13.19
C PHE A 281 -2.87 8.48 -12.62
N GLY A 282 -2.33 9.20 -11.64
CA GLY A 282 -1.09 8.87 -10.97
C GLY A 282 -1.18 8.99 -9.47
N GLY A 283 -0.14 8.53 -8.79
CA GLY A 283 -0.01 8.70 -7.35
C GLY A 283 1.38 8.32 -6.86
N VAL A 284 1.82 8.95 -5.78
CA VAL A 284 3.15 8.72 -5.21
C VAL A 284 3.06 7.66 -4.11
N ARG A 285 3.60 6.48 -4.39
CA ARG A 285 3.70 5.39 -3.41
C ARG A 285 4.69 5.77 -2.32
N PRO A 286 4.36 5.61 -1.04
CA PRO A 286 5.30 5.83 0.06
C PRO A 286 6.33 4.69 0.09
N THR A 287 7.34 4.77 -0.76
CA THR A 287 8.38 3.75 -0.91
C THR A 287 9.59 4.11 -0.08
N VAL A 288 10.04 3.19 0.77
CA VAL A 288 11.24 3.33 1.59
C VAL A 288 12.46 2.85 0.80
N ALA A 289 13.63 3.44 1.02
CA ALA A 289 14.87 3.12 0.31
C ALA A 289 15.23 1.62 0.37
N ASP A 290 15.03 0.97 1.52
CA ASP A 290 15.27 -0.46 1.71
C ASP A 290 14.06 -1.35 1.36
N ARG A 291 12.96 -0.75 0.88
CA ARG A 291 11.69 -1.41 0.52
C ARG A 291 11.03 -2.21 1.67
N ARG A 292 11.32 -1.84 2.90
CA ARG A 292 10.66 -2.33 4.11
C ARG A 292 9.79 -1.24 4.71
N PRO A 293 8.66 -1.56 5.34
CA PRO A 293 7.78 -0.55 5.94
C PRO A 293 8.44 0.18 7.11
N LEU A 294 7.82 1.27 7.54
CA LEU A 294 8.24 2.07 8.67
C LEU A 294 7.23 1.91 9.80
N LEU A 295 7.63 1.26 10.87
CA LEU A 295 6.80 0.95 12.01
C LEU A 295 7.54 1.25 13.31
N GLY A 296 6.92 1.94 14.26
CA GLY A 296 7.55 2.13 15.55
C GLY A 296 7.15 3.35 16.32
N THR A 297 7.77 3.50 17.48
CA THR A 297 7.61 4.61 18.41
C THR A 297 8.79 5.57 18.29
N HIS A 298 8.53 6.87 18.35
CA HIS A 298 9.56 7.90 18.34
C HIS A 298 10.54 7.72 19.52
N GLU A 299 11.82 7.97 19.30
CA GLU A 299 12.85 7.67 20.31
C GLU A 299 12.71 8.48 21.58
N VAL A 300 12.29 9.74 21.49
CA VAL A 300 12.09 10.65 22.62
C VAL A 300 10.63 10.69 23.04
N TYR A 301 9.71 10.96 22.11
CA TYR A 301 8.30 11.17 22.41
C TYR A 301 7.54 9.85 22.34
N LYS A 302 7.34 9.20 23.48
CA LYS A 302 6.75 7.85 23.57
C LYS A 302 5.29 7.76 23.19
N SER A 303 4.59 8.89 23.12
CA SER A 303 3.22 9.00 22.62
C SER A 303 3.12 9.09 21.10
N LEU A 304 4.25 9.24 20.36
CA LEU A 304 4.26 9.38 18.92
C LEU A 304 4.69 8.08 18.25
N HIS A 305 3.89 7.61 17.30
CA HIS A 305 4.14 6.37 16.57
C HIS A 305 3.97 6.58 15.07
N ILE A 306 4.61 5.72 14.27
CA ILE A 306 4.50 5.74 12.82
C ILE A 306 4.07 4.39 12.27
N LEU A 307 3.16 4.43 11.29
CA LEU A 307 2.78 3.32 10.43
C LEU A 307 2.79 3.83 8.98
N ASN A 308 3.87 3.60 8.26
CA ASN A 308 4.06 4.18 6.93
C ASN A 308 4.95 3.28 6.04
N GLY A 309 5.27 3.75 4.83
CA GLY A 309 6.21 3.05 3.96
C GLY A 309 5.65 1.77 3.33
N LEU A 310 4.34 1.65 3.15
CA LEU A 310 3.69 0.44 2.61
C LEU A 310 4.02 0.17 1.14
N GLY A 311 4.55 1.16 0.42
CA GLY A 311 4.99 1.04 -0.97
C GLY A 311 3.90 0.56 -1.92
N THR A 312 4.18 -0.49 -2.69
CA THR A 312 3.24 -1.09 -3.65
C THR A 312 2.34 -2.18 -3.06
N ARG A 313 2.45 -2.48 -1.76
CA ARG A 313 1.80 -3.63 -1.13
C ARG A 313 0.91 -3.25 0.06
N GLY A 314 0.43 -2.03 0.08
CA GLY A 314 -0.36 -1.51 1.19
C GLY A 314 -1.58 -2.37 1.54
N VAL A 315 -2.23 -2.96 0.55
CA VAL A 315 -3.37 -3.87 0.73
C VAL A 315 -3.01 -5.08 1.59
N MET A 316 -1.86 -5.70 1.32
CA MET A 316 -1.43 -6.92 2.01
C MET A 316 -0.71 -6.59 3.34
N LEU A 317 0.12 -5.53 3.35
CA LEU A 317 0.92 -5.14 4.51
C LEU A 317 0.12 -4.40 5.59
N GLY A 318 -0.82 -3.56 5.19
CA GLY A 318 -1.54 -2.65 6.11
C GLY A 318 -2.12 -3.36 7.33
N PRO A 319 -2.96 -4.39 7.17
CA PRO A 319 -3.58 -5.11 8.28
C PRO A 319 -2.57 -5.73 9.27
N ALA A 320 -1.56 -6.44 8.74
CA ALA A 320 -0.55 -7.10 9.56
C ALA A 320 0.31 -6.11 10.36
N LEU A 321 0.71 -5.01 9.71
CA LEU A 321 1.53 -3.98 10.36
C LEU A 321 0.72 -3.15 11.36
N ALA A 322 -0.55 -2.91 11.08
CA ALA A 322 -1.44 -2.25 12.04
C ALA A 322 -1.59 -3.09 13.32
N GLN A 323 -1.78 -4.41 13.19
CA GLN A 323 -1.81 -5.31 14.33
C GLN A 323 -0.48 -5.31 15.08
N ALA A 324 0.65 -5.39 14.36
CA ALA A 324 1.98 -5.40 14.98
C ALA A 324 2.27 -4.08 15.74
N LEU A 325 1.85 -2.92 15.22
CA LEU A 325 2.01 -1.65 15.92
C LEU A 325 1.11 -1.58 17.17
N TYR A 326 -0.14 -2.01 17.04
CA TYR A 326 -1.06 -2.07 18.16
C TYR A 326 -0.50 -2.95 19.29
N ASP A 327 -0.03 -4.14 18.96
CA ASP A 327 0.57 -5.08 19.91
C ASP A 327 1.85 -4.52 20.55
N HIS A 328 2.63 -3.75 19.78
CA HIS A 328 3.80 -3.06 20.32
C HIS A 328 3.41 -2.00 21.36
N ILE A 329 2.38 -1.21 21.09
CA ILE A 329 1.96 -0.13 21.98
C ILE A 329 1.28 -0.67 23.24
N GLU A 330 0.33 -1.58 23.10
CA GLU A 330 -0.52 -2.03 24.19
C GLU A 330 0.07 -3.24 24.96
N ASN A 331 0.74 -4.13 24.23
CA ASN A 331 1.21 -5.42 24.77
C ASN A 331 2.74 -5.50 24.89
N GLN A 332 3.48 -4.43 24.49
CA GLN A 332 4.94 -4.37 24.49
C GLN A 332 5.62 -5.47 23.64
N ILE A 333 4.89 -6.02 22.65
CA ILE A 333 5.45 -6.99 21.73
C ILE A 333 6.46 -6.30 20.80
N PRO A 334 7.66 -6.86 20.63
CA PRO A 334 8.66 -6.26 19.74
C PRO A 334 8.16 -6.20 18.30
N ILE A 335 8.40 -5.07 17.65
CA ILE A 335 8.17 -4.91 16.20
C ILE A 335 9.17 -5.80 15.45
N PRO A 336 8.74 -6.46 14.33
CA PRO A 336 9.67 -7.17 13.45
C PRO A 336 10.84 -6.28 13.03
N GLN A 337 12.06 -6.77 13.18
CA GLN A 337 13.29 -5.99 13.01
C GLN A 337 13.35 -5.28 11.64
N GLU A 338 12.87 -5.92 10.59
CA GLU A 338 12.86 -5.39 9.23
C GLU A 338 11.89 -4.20 9.06
N ALA A 339 10.88 -4.09 9.91
CA ALA A 339 9.91 -3.01 9.89
C ALA A 339 10.21 -1.91 10.93
N ASP A 340 10.94 -2.22 12.01
CA ASP A 340 11.20 -1.29 13.10
C ASP A 340 12.06 -0.09 12.63
N ILE A 341 11.56 1.13 12.88
CA ILE A 341 12.29 2.37 12.56
C ILE A 341 13.61 2.50 13.30
N LYS A 342 13.84 1.78 14.40
CA LYS A 342 15.10 1.75 15.13
C LYS A 342 16.29 1.33 14.26
N ARG A 343 16.05 0.61 13.15
CA ARG A 343 17.09 0.32 12.14
C ARG A 343 17.71 1.57 11.52
N PHE A 344 17.04 2.74 11.65
CA PHE A 344 17.50 4.04 11.19
C PHE A 344 17.99 4.95 12.32
N HIS A 345 18.26 4.43 13.51
CA HIS A 345 18.76 5.20 14.67
C HIS A 345 19.96 6.12 14.35
N LYS A 346 20.90 5.66 13.54
CA LYS A 346 22.05 6.50 13.10
C LYS A 346 21.61 7.73 12.27
N ARG A 347 20.52 7.64 11.52
CA ARG A 347 19.94 8.80 10.79
C ARG A 347 19.26 9.76 11.76
N TYR A 348 18.54 9.24 12.74
CA TYR A 348 17.95 10.04 13.80
C TYR A 348 19.01 10.86 14.54
N LEU A 349 20.10 10.26 14.97
CA LEU A 349 21.19 10.99 15.64
C LEU A 349 21.81 12.08 14.76
N LYS A 350 21.91 11.85 13.45
CA LYS A 350 22.41 12.88 12.51
C LYS A 350 21.43 14.04 12.36
N SER A 351 20.13 13.79 12.36
CA SER A 351 19.12 14.86 12.27
C SER A 351 19.17 15.81 13.46
N LEU A 352 19.39 15.28 14.67
CA LEU A 352 19.55 16.10 15.87
C LEU A 352 20.75 17.07 15.83
N ILE A 353 21.80 16.68 15.08
CA ILE A 353 22.99 17.54 14.93
C ILE A 353 22.74 18.63 13.87
N SER A 354 22.01 18.31 12.80
CA SER A 354 21.68 19.26 11.73
C SER A 354 20.73 20.37 12.17
N ASP A 355 19.87 20.08 13.13
CA ASP A 355 18.87 21.03 13.65
C ASP A 355 19.45 21.96 14.76
N GLN A 356 20.71 21.76 15.18
CA GLN A 356 21.39 22.74 16.03
C GLN A 356 21.77 23.96 15.19
N PRO A 357 21.33 25.18 15.56
CA PRO A 357 21.75 26.38 14.85
C PRO A 357 23.27 26.44 14.89
N SER A 358 23.90 26.50 13.70
CA SER A 358 25.33 26.67 13.58
C SER A 358 25.75 27.88 14.39
N GLY A 359 26.31 27.63 15.58
CA GLY A 359 26.86 28.67 16.44
C GLY A 359 27.84 29.49 15.63
N ARG A 360 27.50 30.73 15.33
CA ARG A 360 28.39 31.69 14.73
C ARG A 360 29.64 31.73 15.60
N LYS A 361 30.75 31.15 15.13
CA LYS A 361 32.05 31.50 15.66
C LYS A 361 32.22 32.99 15.40
N LYS A 362 32.33 33.74 16.50
CA LYS A 362 32.79 35.13 16.48
C LYS A 362 34.27 35.15 16.15
#